data_af24dfc2cfbb75ba495d6e528026da74
#
_entry.id   af24dfc2cfbb75ba495d6e528026da74
#
_cell.length_a   1.000
_cell.length_b   1.000
_cell.length_c   1.000
_cell.angle_alpha   90.00
_cell.angle_beta   90.00
_cell.angle_gamma   90.00
#
_symmetry.space_group_name_H-M   'P 1'
#
loop_
_entity.id
_entity.type
_entity.pdbx_description
1 polymer ?
#
loop_
_entity_poly.entity_id
_entity_poly.type
_entity_poly.pdbx_seq_one_letter_code
_entity_poly.pdbx_strand_id
1 'polypeptide(L)'
;MIRKMPYSRFNILWKKVVQLRDEDFSYKYYKRKRAYHNQPLKHHFLENLESYNNSIFDNKKKNIALNLDVLKAIKKVKADVIYLDPPYTGTMNDYYSFYGLIDNYILSKKIKRFKNDFIDRNEALRNFNKLFSSLKKFKYWYLSYNNQSYPNSNQLLKILKKYSNNVK
;
A
#
# COMPACT_ATOMS: atom_id res chain seq x y z
N MET A 1 -5.91 -0.35 13.66
CA MET A 1 -4.71 -0.45 14.50
C MET A 1 -3.45 -0.09 13.72
N ILE A 2 -3.09 -0.77 12.67
CA ILE A 2 -1.87 -0.52 11.86
C ILE A 2 -1.80 0.93 11.37
N ARG A 3 -2.91 1.50 10.94
CA ARG A 3 -3.00 2.90 10.49
C ARG A 3 -2.61 3.93 11.54
N LYS A 4 -2.62 3.55 12.81
CA LYS A 4 -2.32 4.41 13.96
C LYS A 4 -0.89 4.20 14.50
N MET A 5 -0.13 3.28 13.92
CA MET A 5 1.26 3.00 14.33
C MET A 5 2.27 3.72 13.43
N PRO A 6 3.40 4.19 13.94
CA PRO A 6 4.45 4.73 13.10
C PRO A 6 5.05 3.61 12.24
N TYR A 7 4.84 3.70 10.94
CA TYR A 7 5.20 2.70 9.94
C TYR A 7 6.64 2.19 10.01
N SER A 8 7.57 3.06 10.32
CA SER A 8 9.00 2.73 10.22
C SER A 8 9.55 1.82 11.31
N ARG A 9 8.74 1.43 12.31
CA ARG A 9 9.28 0.76 13.52
C ARG A 9 8.36 -0.29 14.15
N PHE A 10 7.45 -0.85 13.38
CA PHE A 10 6.49 -1.85 13.87
C PHE A 10 7.17 -3.03 14.59
N ASN A 11 8.24 -3.55 14.01
CA ASN A 11 8.96 -4.69 14.58
C ASN A 11 9.84 -4.35 15.78
N ILE A 12 10.31 -3.11 15.87
CA ILE A 12 11.29 -2.70 16.90
C ILE A 12 10.58 -2.15 18.13
N LEU A 13 9.34 -1.72 18.02
CA LEU A 13 8.70 -0.92 19.04
C LEU A 13 7.45 -1.53 19.65
N TRP A 14 7.12 -2.81 19.39
CA TRP A 14 5.94 -3.41 20.02
C TRP A 14 5.97 -3.25 21.54
N LYS A 15 7.09 -3.58 22.19
CA LYS A 15 7.26 -3.34 23.64
C LYS A 15 7.15 -1.86 23.99
N LYS A 16 7.73 -0.95 23.19
CA LYS A 16 7.59 0.49 23.37
C LYS A 16 6.19 1.01 23.05
N VAL A 17 5.49 0.44 22.07
CA VAL A 17 4.11 0.84 21.78
C VAL A 17 3.17 0.43 22.89
N VAL A 18 3.33 -0.75 23.46
CA VAL A 18 2.60 -1.20 24.65
C VAL A 18 2.93 -0.30 25.83
N GLN A 19 4.21 -0.04 26.07
CA GLN A 19 4.69 0.87 27.12
C GLN A 19 4.16 2.31 26.92
N LEU A 20 4.21 2.85 25.69
CA LEU A 20 3.68 4.17 25.36
C LEU A 20 2.15 4.25 25.44
N ARG A 21 1.46 3.13 25.23
CA ARG A 21 0.01 3.05 25.43
C ARG A 21 -0.35 3.04 26.91
N ASP A 22 0.38 2.29 27.70
CA ASP A 22 0.08 2.02 29.12
C ASP A 22 0.68 3.09 30.05
N GLU A 23 1.69 3.81 29.59
CA GLU A 23 2.31 4.90 30.32
C GLU A 23 1.90 6.26 29.73
N ASP A 24 1.19 7.06 30.52
CA ASP A 24 0.86 8.48 30.26
C ASP A 24 2.09 9.36 30.01
N PHE A 25 3.25 8.80 30.30
CA PHE A 25 4.55 9.44 30.32
C PHE A 25 4.98 9.98 28.96
N SER A 26 4.85 9.21 27.91
CA SER A 26 5.30 9.64 26.57
C SER A 26 4.44 10.75 26.00
N TYR A 27 3.21 10.82 26.42
CA TYR A 27 2.26 11.80 25.96
C TYR A 27 2.54 13.18 26.57
N LYS A 28 2.77 13.23 27.86
CA LYS A 28 3.17 14.46 28.58
C LYS A 28 4.55 14.95 28.12
N TYR A 29 5.49 14.02 27.93
CA TYR A 29 6.89 14.36 27.66
C TYR A 29 7.13 14.86 26.23
N TYR A 30 6.49 14.25 25.24
CA TYR A 30 6.70 14.62 23.85
C TYR A 30 5.69 15.61 23.28
N LYS A 31 4.75 16.09 24.08
CA LYS A 31 3.66 17.04 23.68
C LYS A 31 3.04 16.69 22.31
N ARG A 32 2.99 15.42 21.97
CA ARG A 32 2.46 14.97 20.67
C ARG A 32 0.94 15.07 20.71
N LYS A 33 0.36 15.96 19.90
CA LYS A 33 -1.09 16.14 19.77
C LYS A 33 -1.85 14.90 19.24
N ARG A 34 -1.17 13.84 18.82
CA ARG A 34 -1.78 12.62 18.29
C ARG A 34 -1.85 11.54 19.35
N ALA A 35 -2.89 11.58 20.11
CA ALA A 35 -3.17 10.75 21.28
C ALA A 35 -3.61 9.30 20.99
N TYR A 36 -3.18 8.71 19.91
CA TYR A 36 -3.64 7.36 19.57
C TYR A 36 -3.10 6.27 20.50
N HIS A 37 -2.11 6.58 21.32
CA HIS A 37 -1.46 5.62 22.19
C HIS A 37 -2.00 5.60 23.61
N ASN A 38 -2.72 6.63 24.02
CA ASN A 38 -3.25 6.76 25.38
C ASN A 38 -4.67 6.24 25.56
N GLN A 39 -5.28 5.72 24.51
CA GLN A 39 -6.60 5.12 24.55
C GLN A 39 -6.56 3.62 24.27
N PRO A 40 -7.44 2.83 24.91
CA PRO A 40 -7.54 1.41 24.63
C PRO A 40 -7.81 1.15 23.14
N LEU A 41 -7.22 0.08 22.61
CA LEU A 41 -7.42 -0.33 21.23
C LEU A 41 -8.90 -0.52 20.87
N LYS A 42 -9.68 -1.05 21.81
CA LYS A 42 -11.13 -1.23 21.68
C LYS A 42 -11.82 0.12 21.36
N HIS A 43 -11.42 1.20 22.01
CA HIS A 43 -11.99 2.53 21.77
C HIS A 43 -11.78 2.95 20.31
N HIS A 44 -10.55 2.87 19.82
CA HIS A 44 -10.25 3.22 18.42
C HIS A 44 -10.93 2.30 17.41
N PHE A 45 -11.10 1.04 17.76
CA PHE A 45 -11.83 0.10 16.90
C PHE A 45 -13.31 0.50 16.79
N LEU A 46 -13.97 0.75 17.91
CA LEU A 46 -15.38 1.12 17.93
C LEU A 46 -15.64 2.49 17.28
N GLU A 47 -14.77 3.48 17.52
CA GLU A 47 -14.83 4.80 16.90
C GLU A 47 -14.84 4.75 15.37
N ASN A 48 -14.09 3.82 14.80
CA ASN A 48 -13.97 3.70 13.34
C ASN A 48 -14.95 2.68 12.74
N LEU A 49 -15.58 1.84 13.55
CA LEU A 49 -16.41 0.73 13.06
C LEU A 49 -17.60 1.22 12.23
N GLU A 50 -18.29 2.24 12.72
CA GLU A 50 -19.44 2.84 12.04
C GLU A 50 -19.02 3.42 10.68
N SER A 51 -17.95 4.17 10.62
CA SER A 51 -17.41 4.73 9.38
C SER A 51 -17.05 3.65 8.37
N TYR A 52 -16.44 2.54 8.81
CA TYR A 52 -16.15 1.41 7.93
C TYR A 52 -17.41 0.72 7.44
N ASN A 53 -18.38 0.47 8.32
CA ASN A 53 -19.64 -0.16 7.95
C ASN A 53 -20.44 0.69 6.96
N ASN A 54 -20.48 2.00 7.18
CA ASN A 54 -21.17 2.94 6.29
C ASN A 54 -20.49 3.10 4.93
N SER A 55 -19.23 2.68 4.81
CA SER A 55 -18.50 2.65 3.55
C SER A 55 -18.80 1.41 2.70
N ILE A 56 -19.50 0.43 3.26
CA ILE A 56 -19.91 -0.78 2.56
C ILE A 56 -21.24 -0.49 1.86
N PHE A 57 -21.25 -0.63 0.54
CA PHE A 57 -22.45 -0.45 -0.25
C PHE A 57 -22.53 -1.49 -1.38
N ASP A 58 -23.73 -1.84 -1.75
CA ASP A 58 -24.00 -2.70 -2.90
C ASP A 58 -24.18 -1.83 -4.15
N ASN A 59 -23.21 -1.84 -5.04
CA ASN A 59 -23.26 -1.12 -6.32
C ASN A 59 -24.02 -1.88 -7.41
N LYS A 60 -24.70 -3.00 -7.07
CA LYS A 60 -25.43 -3.89 -7.99
C LYS A 60 -24.57 -4.44 -9.14
N LYS A 61 -23.25 -4.48 -8.99
CA LYS A 61 -22.33 -4.98 -10.01
C LYS A 61 -21.54 -6.17 -9.48
N LYS A 62 -21.12 -7.05 -10.39
CA LYS A 62 -20.26 -8.18 -10.04
C LYS A 62 -18.82 -7.67 -9.82
N ASN A 63 -18.48 -7.43 -8.57
CA ASN A 63 -17.11 -7.07 -8.19
C ASN A 63 -16.24 -8.32 -8.09
N ILE A 64 -14.98 -8.23 -8.52
CA ILE A 64 -14.04 -9.36 -8.54
C ILE A 64 -12.74 -8.92 -7.88
N ALA A 65 -12.22 -9.72 -6.96
CA ALA A 65 -10.88 -9.61 -6.42
C ALA A 65 -10.01 -10.74 -6.99
N LEU A 66 -8.81 -10.39 -7.48
CA LEU A 66 -7.87 -11.35 -8.06
C LEU A 66 -6.56 -11.32 -7.28
N ASN A 67 -6.11 -12.47 -6.80
CA ASN A 67 -4.77 -12.64 -6.23
C ASN A 67 -3.82 -13.15 -7.33
N LEU A 68 -3.33 -12.24 -8.17
CA LEU A 68 -2.50 -12.54 -9.32
C LEU A 68 -1.38 -11.50 -9.46
N ASP A 69 -0.30 -11.91 -10.11
CA ASP A 69 0.66 -10.95 -10.67
C ASP A 69 -0.05 -9.97 -11.61
N VAL A 70 0.36 -8.70 -11.59
CA VAL A 70 -0.31 -7.61 -12.31
C VAL A 70 -0.37 -7.86 -13.82
N LEU A 71 0.70 -8.38 -14.43
CA LEU A 71 0.73 -8.66 -15.87
C LEU A 71 -0.21 -9.81 -16.26
N LYS A 72 -0.42 -10.77 -15.33
CA LYS A 72 -1.41 -11.84 -15.49
C LYS A 72 -2.83 -11.32 -15.27
N ALA A 73 -3.04 -10.48 -14.26
CA ALA A 73 -4.33 -9.88 -13.97
C ALA A 73 -4.81 -9.00 -15.14
N ILE A 74 -3.95 -8.15 -15.69
CA ILE A 74 -4.27 -7.30 -16.85
C ILE A 74 -4.82 -8.13 -18.01
N LYS A 75 -4.27 -9.30 -18.30
CA LYS A 75 -4.76 -10.15 -19.41
C LYS A 75 -6.20 -10.67 -19.20
N LYS A 76 -6.61 -10.80 -17.93
CA LYS A 76 -7.92 -11.39 -17.58
C LYS A 76 -9.05 -10.39 -17.43
N VAL A 77 -8.74 -9.09 -17.26
CA VAL A 77 -9.76 -8.07 -17.02
C VAL A 77 -10.08 -7.28 -18.29
N LYS A 78 -11.33 -6.81 -18.39
CA LYS A 78 -11.80 -5.84 -19.38
C LYS A 78 -12.33 -4.64 -18.63
N ALA A 79 -11.84 -3.46 -18.95
CA ALA A 79 -12.31 -2.19 -18.39
C ALA A 79 -11.86 -1.04 -19.29
N ASP A 80 -12.53 0.10 -19.22
CA ASP A 80 -12.11 1.31 -19.90
C ASP A 80 -11.03 2.06 -19.13
N VAL A 81 -11.07 1.97 -17.80
CA VAL A 81 -10.19 2.69 -16.88
C VAL A 81 -9.35 1.71 -16.10
N ILE A 82 -8.07 2.02 -15.94
CA ILE A 82 -7.20 1.34 -14.99
C ILE A 82 -6.59 2.34 -14.01
N TYR A 83 -6.63 1.99 -12.71
CA TYR A 83 -5.91 2.68 -11.66
C TYR A 83 -4.75 1.81 -11.18
N LEU A 84 -3.57 2.37 -11.17
CA LEU A 84 -2.32 1.71 -10.79
C LEU A 84 -1.76 2.34 -9.52
N ASP A 85 -1.53 1.54 -8.50
CA ASP A 85 -0.86 1.91 -7.27
C ASP A 85 0.29 0.92 -6.99
N PRO A 86 1.40 1.03 -7.73
CA PRO A 86 2.52 0.12 -7.59
C PRO A 86 3.28 0.38 -6.29
N PRO A 87 4.04 -0.61 -5.79
CA PRO A 87 4.89 -0.42 -4.63
C PRO A 87 6.00 0.59 -4.92
N TYR A 88 6.39 1.36 -3.90
CA TYR A 88 7.35 2.45 -4.01
C TYR A 88 8.76 2.01 -3.64
N THR A 89 9.68 2.02 -4.60
CA THR A 89 11.08 1.69 -4.35
C THR A 89 11.76 2.78 -3.53
N GLY A 90 12.41 2.39 -2.45
CA GLY A 90 13.23 3.30 -1.64
C GLY A 90 12.52 3.93 -0.44
N THR A 91 11.20 4.00 -0.40
CA THR A 91 10.47 4.63 0.70
C THR A 91 9.68 3.63 1.55
N MET A 92 8.89 2.78 0.95
CA MET A 92 8.07 1.75 1.62
C MET A 92 8.07 0.46 0.80
N ASN A 93 9.23 -0.13 0.65
CA ASN A 93 9.41 -1.30 -0.21
C ASN A 93 9.36 -2.64 0.53
N ASP A 94 9.48 -2.65 1.85
CA ASP A 94 9.45 -3.88 2.63
C ASP A 94 8.06 -4.16 3.21
N TYR A 95 7.10 -4.40 2.34
CA TYR A 95 5.72 -4.74 2.73
C TYR A 95 5.66 -5.98 3.63
N TYR A 96 6.57 -6.93 3.47
CA TYR A 96 6.63 -8.10 4.33
C TYR A 96 6.94 -7.73 5.79
N SER A 97 7.90 -6.84 6.00
CA SER A 97 8.22 -6.36 7.36
C SER A 97 7.09 -5.53 7.97
N PHE A 98 6.30 -4.85 7.14
CA PHE A 98 5.18 -4.03 7.62
C PHE A 98 3.92 -4.86 7.91
N TYR A 99 3.55 -5.75 7.02
CA TYR A 99 2.26 -6.45 7.05
C TYR A 99 2.40 -7.94 7.34
N GLY A 100 3.55 -8.54 7.05
CA GLY A 100 3.75 -9.97 7.17
C GLY A 100 3.59 -10.51 8.59
N LEU A 101 3.78 -9.68 9.62
CA LEU A 101 3.48 -10.07 11.00
C LEU A 101 1.99 -10.37 11.18
N ILE A 102 1.12 -9.58 10.57
CA ILE A 102 -0.33 -9.77 10.63
C ILE A 102 -0.74 -10.97 9.82
N ASP A 103 -0.19 -11.11 8.61
CA ASP A 103 -0.45 -12.28 7.78
C ASP A 103 0.01 -13.57 8.47
N ASN A 104 1.20 -13.55 9.11
CA ASN A 104 1.69 -14.68 9.90
C ASN A 104 0.76 -15.00 11.07
N TYR A 105 0.24 -13.97 11.75
CA TYR A 105 -0.69 -14.15 12.86
C TYR A 105 -2.02 -14.74 12.39
N ILE A 106 -2.63 -14.18 11.33
CA ILE A 106 -3.90 -14.64 10.77
C ILE A 106 -3.78 -16.08 10.28
N LEU A 107 -2.68 -16.41 9.60
CA LEU A 107 -2.45 -17.73 9.01
C LEU A 107 -1.83 -18.73 10.00
N SER A 108 -1.51 -18.30 11.23
CA SER A 108 -0.81 -19.09 12.25
C SER A 108 0.47 -19.78 11.73
N LYS A 109 1.14 -19.19 10.76
CA LYS A 109 2.37 -19.68 10.15
C LYS A 109 3.24 -18.57 9.59
N LYS A 110 4.56 -18.79 9.52
CA LYS A 110 5.48 -17.87 8.85
C LYS A 110 5.30 -18.00 7.34
N ILE A 111 4.84 -16.91 6.70
CA ILE A 111 4.71 -16.85 5.23
C ILE A 111 6.06 -16.61 4.57
N LYS A 112 6.22 -17.11 3.34
CA LYS A 112 7.40 -16.84 2.53
C LYS A 112 7.37 -15.41 2.02
N ARG A 113 8.52 -14.72 2.10
CA ARG A 113 8.66 -13.37 1.54
C ARG A 113 8.42 -13.38 0.04
N PHE A 114 7.55 -12.53 -0.45
CA PHE A 114 7.29 -12.36 -1.88
C PHE A 114 8.38 -11.51 -2.51
N LYS A 115 8.97 -11.99 -3.62
CA LYS A 115 9.87 -11.18 -4.43
C LYS A 115 9.05 -10.24 -5.31
N ASN A 116 9.32 -8.93 -5.21
CA ASN A 116 8.64 -7.92 -6.01
C ASN A 116 9.65 -7.18 -6.89
N ASP A 117 9.61 -7.43 -8.19
CA ASP A 117 10.56 -6.88 -9.14
C ASP A 117 10.34 -5.37 -9.42
N PHE A 118 9.20 -4.79 -9.00
CA PHE A 118 8.97 -3.34 -9.10
C PHE A 118 9.75 -2.53 -8.06
N ILE A 119 10.19 -3.16 -6.98
CA ILE A 119 11.02 -2.53 -5.94
C ILE A 119 12.52 -2.78 -6.11
N ASP A 120 12.91 -3.63 -7.03
CA ASP A 120 14.31 -3.83 -7.41
C ASP A 120 14.74 -2.70 -8.36
N ARG A 121 15.72 -1.90 -7.95
CA ARG A 121 16.19 -0.75 -8.74
C ARG A 121 16.69 -1.14 -10.13
N ASN A 122 17.31 -2.32 -10.27
CA ASN A 122 17.85 -2.77 -11.54
C ASN A 122 16.74 -3.20 -12.51
N GLU A 123 15.61 -3.65 -11.97
CA GLU A 123 14.51 -4.22 -12.76
C GLU A 123 13.33 -3.26 -12.91
N ALA A 124 13.17 -2.27 -12.02
CA ALA A 124 11.98 -1.43 -11.93
C ALA A 124 11.63 -0.75 -13.26
N LEU A 125 12.60 -0.09 -13.92
CA LEU A 125 12.35 0.57 -15.22
C LEU A 125 11.86 -0.42 -16.28
N ARG A 126 12.46 -1.60 -16.35
CA ARG A 126 12.06 -2.66 -17.28
C ARG A 126 10.64 -3.14 -16.99
N ASN A 127 10.31 -3.33 -15.73
CA ASN A 127 8.99 -3.79 -15.30
C ASN A 127 7.90 -2.75 -15.51
N PHE A 128 8.18 -1.47 -15.24
CA PHE A 128 7.27 -0.38 -15.60
C PHE A 128 7.06 -0.29 -17.12
N ASN A 129 8.11 -0.46 -17.90
CA ASN A 129 7.98 -0.47 -19.37
C ASN A 129 7.09 -1.64 -19.85
N LYS A 130 7.28 -2.85 -19.30
CA LYS A 130 6.40 -4.00 -19.58
C LYS A 130 4.96 -3.74 -19.14
N LEU A 131 4.77 -3.17 -17.95
CA LEU A 131 3.45 -2.82 -17.44
C LEU A 131 2.75 -1.88 -18.41
N PHE A 132 3.34 -0.72 -18.70
CA PHE A 132 2.70 0.29 -19.55
C PHE A 132 2.46 -0.22 -20.98
N SER A 133 3.35 -1.04 -21.54
CA SER A 133 3.12 -1.67 -22.86
C SER A 133 1.88 -2.57 -22.86
N SER A 134 1.53 -3.18 -21.72
CA SER A 134 0.37 -4.05 -21.58
C SER A 134 -0.96 -3.32 -21.38
N LEU A 135 -0.92 -1.99 -21.14
CA LEU A 135 -2.10 -1.20 -20.83
C LEU A 135 -2.87 -0.69 -22.07
N LYS A 136 -2.38 -0.87 -23.27
CA LYS A 136 -2.95 -0.32 -24.51
C LYS A 136 -4.44 -0.59 -24.74
N LYS A 137 -4.97 -1.63 -24.11
CA LYS A 137 -6.39 -1.98 -24.19
C LYS A 137 -7.31 -1.14 -23.30
N PHE A 138 -6.74 -0.41 -22.32
CA PHE A 138 -7.50 0.49 -21.45
C PHE A 138 -7.49 1.90 -22.05
N LYS A 139 -8.63 2.54 -21.98
CA LYS A 139 -8.82 3.87 -22.55
C LYS A 139 -8.20 4.97 -21.70
N TYR A 140 -8.30 4.86 -20.37
CA TYR A 140 -7.78 5.81 -19.42
C TYR A 140 -6.91 5.14 -18.37
N TRP A 141 -5.75 5.73 -18.07
CA TRP A 141 -4.80 5.24 -17.09
C TRP A 141 -4.57 6.28 -16.01
N TYR A 142 -4.70 5.88 -14.77
CA TYR A 142 -4.36 6.68 -13.61
C TYR A 142 -3.23 6.00 -12.86
N LEU A 143 -2.15 6.71 -12.61
CA LEU A 143 -1.00 6.21 -11.86
C LEU A 143 -0.84 7.04 -10.58
N SER A 144 -1.01 6.40 -9.43
CA SER A 144 -0.60 6.93 -8.14
C SER A 144 0.86 6.57 -7.91
N TYR A 145 1.69 7.58 -7.68
CA TYR A 145 3.12 7.34 -7.49
C TYR A 145 3.77 8.37 -6.57
N ASN A 146 4.79 7.94 -5.81
CA ASN A 146 5.54 8.81 -4.93
C ASN A 146 6.71 9.43 -5.70
N ASN A 147 6.81 10.77 -5.71
CA ASN A 147 7.84 11.52 -6.41
C ASN A 147 9.27 11.32 -5.84
N GLN A 148 9.40 10.80 -4.63
CA GLN A 148 10.68 10.45 -3.99
C GLN A 148 11.12 9.01 -4.27
N SER A 149 10.33 8.25 -5.01
CA SER A 149 10.59 6.85 -5.31
C SER A 149 11.45 6.70 -6.58
N TYR A 150 11.92 5.47 -6.80
CA TYR A 150 12.60 5.08 -8.03
C TYR A 150 11.74 4.07 -8.79
N PRO A 151 11.57 4.22 -10.13
CA PRO A 151 11.98 5.35 -10.97
C PRO A 151 11.35 6.68 -10.53
N ASN A 152 11.99 7.81 -10.75
CA ASN A 152 11.38 9.10 -10.46
C ASN A 152 10.27 9.44 -11.49
N SER A 153 9.46 10.46 -11.17
CA SER A 153 8.34 10.87 -12.03
C SER A 153 8.75 11.17 -13.48
N ASN A 154 9.89 11.81 -13.69
CA ASN A 154 10.38 12.12 -15.04
C ASN A 154 10.74 10.86 -15.84
N GLN A 155 11.35 9.88 -15.18
CA GLN A 155 11.68 8.59 -15.79
C GLN A 155 10.40 7.83 -16.18
N LEU A 156 9.39 7.83 -15.30
CA LEU A 156 8.10 7.21 -15.58
C LEU A 156 7.35 7.92 -16.71
N LEU A 157 7.32 9.26 -16.70
CA LEU A 157 6.74 10.06 -17.78
C LEU A 157 7.39 9.76 -19.14
N LYS A 158 8.73 9.63 -19.16
CA LYS A 158 9.44 9.24 -20.38
C LYS A 158 9.03 7.87 -20.91
N ILE A 159 8.75 6.91 -20.02
CA ILE A 159 8.25 5.59 -20.44
C ILE A 159 6.79 5.68 -20.87
N LEU A 160 5.94 6.36 -20.13
CA LEU A 160 4.52 6.53 -20.44
C LEU A 160 4.31 7.15 -21.82
N LYS A 161 5.07 8.21 -22.16
CA LYS A 161 5.02 8.88 -23.46
C LYS A 161 5.34 7.99 -24.66
N LYS A 162 5.97 6.81 -24.45
CA LYS A 162 6.15 5.80 -25.52
C LYS A 162 4.85 5.09 -25.90
N TYR A 163 3.85 5.10 -25.01
CA TYR A 163 2.62 4.33 -25.15
C TYR A 163 1.34 5.19 -25.21
N SER A 164 1.44 6.45 -24.83
CA SER A 164 0.34 7.41 -24.88
C SER A 164 0.86 8.80 -25.26
N ASN A 165 0.17 9.45 -26.21
CA ASN A 165 0.49 10.81 -26.65
C ASN A 165 -0.12 11.88 -25.73
N ASN A 166 -1.08 11.51 -24.90
CA ASN A 166 -1.81 12.42 -24.02
C ASN A 166 -1.53 12.06 -22.55
N VAL A 167 -0.36 12.48 -22.05
CA VAL A 167 0.05 12.29 -20.66
C VAL A 167 0.03 13.66 -19.96
N LYS A 168 -0.80 13.77 -18.92
CA LYS A 168 -0.93 14.97 -18.07
C LYS A 168 -0.32 14.73 -16.70
#